data_76a9d6afa6fdc0935247d3709288a227
#
_entry.id   76a9d6afa6fdc0935247d3709288a227
#
_cell.length_a   1.000
_cell.length_b   1.000
_cell.length_c   1.000
_cell.angle_alpha   90.00
_cell.angle_beta   90.00
_cell.angle_gamma   90.00
#
_symmetry.space_group_name_H-M   'P 1'
#
loop_
_entity.id
_entity.type
_entity.pdbx_description
1 polymer ?
#
loop_
_entity_poly.entity_id
_entity_poly.type
_entity_poly.pdbx_seq_one_letter_code
_entity_poly.pdbx_strand_id
1 'polypeptide(L)'
;MKQESADFQFENGMKWQDLGGGVQRQIMGYNDNIMMVKVKFETGAVGAPHVHSHSQVTYVASGVFKFMTDGETQIVRAGDGVYMKPDTMHGCECLEAGILIDTFNPLREDFL
;
A
#
# COMPACT_ATOMS: atom_id res chain seq x y z
N MET A 1 -4.08 23.69 5.99
CA MET A 1 -2.60 23.69 5.89
C MET A 1 -2.16 22.69 4.84
N LYS A 2 -1.28 23.09 3.95
CA LYS A 2 -0.70 22.18 2.96
C LYS A 2 0.22 21.18 3.62
N GLN A 3 0.11 19.93 3.21
CA GLN A 3 1.02 18.86 3.59
C GLN A 3 1.84 18.45 2.37
N GLU A 4 3.14 18.34 2.55
CA GLU A 4 4.04 18.08 1.45
C GLU A 4 5.33 17.45 1.97
N SER A 5 5.78 16.39 1.32
CA SER A 5 7.07 15.77 1.64
C SER A 5 8.21 16.52 0.97
N ALA A 6 9.45 16.19 1.31
CA ALA A 6 10.62 16.59 0.53
C ALA A 6 10.52 15.98 -0.88
N ASP A 7 11.29 16.53 -1.83
CA ASP A 7 11.25 16.05 -3.21
C ASP A 7 11.80 14.63 -3.36
N PHE A 8 12.83 14.29 -2.62
CA PHE A 8 13.50 13.00 -2.73
C PHE A 8 13.33 12.16 -1.48
N GLN A 9 13.08 10.87 -1.67
CA GLN A 9 12.99 9.88 -0.61
C GLN A 9 14.04 8.80 -0.85
N PHE A 10 14.99 8.65 0.08
CA PHE A 10 16.07 7.67 -0.04
C PHE A 10 15.83 6.53 0.94
N GLU A 11 15.61 5.34 0.45
CA GLU A 11 15.29 4.17 1.29
C GLU A 11 16.30 3.96 2.41
N ASN A 12 17.60 4.11 2.11
CA ASN A 12 18.66 3.89 3.10
C ASN A 12 18.60 4.85 4.29
N GLY A 13 18.03 6.03 4.12
CA GLY A 13 17.93 7.05 5.18
C GLY A 13 16.61 7.03 5.90
N MET A 14 15.70 6.13 5.55
CA MET A 14 14.34 6.12 6.05
C MET A 14 14.09 4.91 6.93
N LYS A 15 13.36 5.14 8.03
CA LYS A 15 12.91 4.04 8.88
C LYS A 15 11.65 3.41 8.28
N TRP A 16 11.55 2.09 8.42
CA TRP A 16 10.30 1.39 8.19
C TRP A 16 9.41 1.57 9.41
N GLN A 17 8.15 1.94 9.19
CA GLN A 17 7.15 1.93 10.25
C GLN A 17 6.63 0.50 10.41
N ASP A 18 6.79 -0.07 11.59
CA ASP A 18 6.26 -1.40 11.89
C ASP A 18 4.77 -1.29 12.21
N LEU A 19 3.94 -1.92 11.39
CA LEU A 19 2.49 -1.94 11.58
C LEU A 19 2.01 -3.17 12.35
N GLY A 20 2.93 -4.06 12.74
CA GLY A 20 2.61 -5.33 13.37
C GLY A 20 2.23 -6.39 12.34
N GLY A 21 2.12 -7.64 12.79
CA GLY A 21 1.66 -8.75 11.96
C GLY A 21 2.51 -9.06 10.73
N GLY A 22 3.78 -8.62 10.69
CA GLY A 22 4.66 -8.86 9.56
C GLY A 22 4.53 -7.83 8.46
N VAL A 23 3.95 -6.66 8.75
CA VAL A 23 3.77 -5.58 7.77
C VAL A 23 4.53 -4.34 8.21
N GLN A 24 5.28 -3.75 7.29
CA GLN A 24 6.01 -2.50 7.51
C GLN A 24 5.78 -1.58 6.32
N ARG A 25 5.88 -0.26 6.53
CA ARG A 25 5.72 0.70 5.42
C ARG A 25 6.74 1.84 5.49
N GLN A 26 6.97 2.43 4.32
CA GLN A 26 7.70 3.68 4.15
C GLN A 26 6.86 4.60 3.28
N ILE A 27 6.72 5.86 3.68
CA ILE A 27 5.99 6.86 2.89
C ILE A 27 6.99 7.47 1.90
N MET A 28 6.70 7.33 0.60
CA MET A 28 7.62 7.62 -0.49
C MET A 28 7.29 8.89 -1.27
N GLY A 29 6.70 9.86 -0.61
CA GLY A 29 6.40 11.14 -1.21
C GLY A 29 4.91 11.44 -1.21
N TYR A 30 4.57 12.71 -1.02
CA TYR A 30 3.17 13.13 -0.97
C TYR A 30 3.01 14.64 -1.03
N ASN A 31 1.82 15.04 -1.42
CA ASN A 31 1.23 16.35 -1.12
C ASN A 31 -0.24 16.12 -0.78
N ASP A 32 -1.04 17.17 -0.69
CA ASP A 32 -2.46 17.03 -0.29
C ASP A 32 -3.25 16.11 -1.23
N ASN A 33 -2.82 15.96 -2.48
CA ASN A 33 -3.60 15.28 -3.53
C ASN A 33 -3.11 13.89 -3.89
N ILE A 34 -1.90 13.52 -3.49
CA ILE A 34 -1.30 12.24 -3.87
C ILE A 34 -0.32 11.76 -2.80
N MET A 35 -0.26 10.46 -2.61
CA MET A 35 0.73 9.85 -1.72
C MET A 35 1.13 8.48 -2.27
N MET A 36 2.43 8.21 -2.30
CA MET A 36 2.95 6.88 -2.59
C MET A 36 3.51 6.26 -1.32
N VAL A 37 3.16 5.00 -1.08
CA VAL A 37 3.60 4.24 0.10
C VAL A 37 4.14 2.89 -0.34
N LYS A 38 5.28 2.52 0.18
CA LYS A 38 5.87 1.20 -0.03
C LYS A 38 5.53 0.34 1.19
N VAL A 39 4.92 -0.81 0.98
CA VAL A 39 4.47 -1.72 2.05
C VAL A 39 5.12 -3.07 1.88
N LYS A 40 5.87 -3.48 2.88
CA LYS A 40 6.59 -4.74 2.89
C LYS A 40 5.85 -5.77 3.76
N PHE A 41 5.62 -6.96 3.21
CA PHE A 41 4.89 -8.04 3.85
C PHE A 41 5.80 -9.26 4.03
N GLU A 42 5.77 -9.84 5.21
CA GLU A 42 6.29 -11.20 5.42
C GLU A 42 5.28 -12.22 4.90
N THR A 43 5.75 -13.42 4.54
CA THR A 43 4.87 -14.52 4.14
C THR A 43 3.84 -14.79 5.24
N GLY A 44 2.57 -14.88 4.86
CA GLY A 44 1.45 -15.10 5.76
C GLY A 44 0.86 -13.83 6.36
N ALA A 45 1.51 -12.68 6.18
CA ALA A 45 0.98 -11.42 6.69
C ALA A 45 -0.29 -11.03 5.95
N VAL A 46 -1.20 -10.37 6.65
CA VAL A 46 -2.52 -10.01 6.14
C VAL A 46 -2.70 -8.49 6.18
N GLY A 47 -3.12 -7.93 5.05
CA GLY A 47 -3.71 -6.60 5.00
C GLY A 47 -5.20 -6.77 5.25
N ALA A 48 -5.67 -6.50 6.47
CA ALA A 48 -7.05 -6.76 6.85
C ALA A 48 -8.04 -6.02 5.93
N PRO A 49 -9.18 -6.65 5.60
CA PRO A 49 -10.19 -5.97 4.78
C PRO A 49 -10.63 -4.65 5.42
N HIS A 50 -10.67 -3.60 4.63
CA HIS A 50 -11.08 -2.27 5.09
C HIS A 50 -11.65 -1.46 3.93
N VAL A 51 -12.24 -0.32 4.28
CA VAL A 51 -12.86 0.60 3.34
C VAL A 51 -12.29 2.00 3.63
N HIS A 52 -11.99 2.74 2.58
CA HIS A 52 -11.62 4.15 2.70
C HIS A 52 -12.14 4.94 1.50
N SER A 53 -12.26 6.25 1.66
CA SER A 53 -12.78 7.14 0.62
C SER A 53 -11.76 7.46 -0.47
N HIS A 54 -10.49 7.14 -0.26
CA HIS A 54 -9.40 7.39 -1.20
C HIS A 54 -9.51 6.49 -2.42
N SER A 55 -9.12 7.00 -3.58
CA SER A 55 -8.78 6.15 -4.72
C SER A 55 -7.40 5.55 -4.45
N GLN A 56 -7.22 4.29 -4.77
CA GLN A 56 -5.94 3.61 -4.58
C GLN A 56 -5.58 2.77 -5.79
N VAL A 57 -4.30 2.84 -6.19
CA VAL A 57 -3.73 1.93 -7.18
C VAL A 57 -2.52 1.28 -6.54
N THR A 58 -2.46 -0.04 -6.62
CA THR A 58 -1.36 -0.82 -6.05
C THR A 58 -0.60 -1.55 -7.16
N TYR A 59 0.71 -1.43 -7.13
CA TYR A 59 1.62 -2.18 -8.00
C TYR A 59 2.35 -3.23 -7.18
N VAL A 60 2.39 -4.46 -7.66
CA VAL A 60 3.14 -5.53 -7.00
C VAL A 60 4.59 -5.47 -7.47
N ALA A 61 5.49 -4.98 -6.61
CA ALA A 61 6.91 -4.88 -6.92
C ALA A 61 7.62 -6.23 -6.76
N SER A 62 7.23 -7.02 -5.76
CA SER A 62 7.77 -8.35 -5.53
C SER A 62 6.81 -9.19 -4.72
N GLY A 63 7.00 -10.51 -4.71
CA GLY A 63 6.18 -11.43 -3.94
C GLY A 63 4.92 -11.87 -4.66
N VAL A 64 4.06 -12.58 -3.93
CA VAL A 64 2.79 -13.11 -4.42
C VAL A 64 1.72 -12.82 -3.38
N PHE A 65 0.58 -12.30 -3.83
CA PHE A 65 -0.50 -11.88 -2.95
C PHE A 65 -1.84 -12.41 -3.44
N LYS A 66 -2.66 -12.84 -2.50
CA LYS A 66 -4.07 -13.10 -2.75
C LYS A 66 -4.80 -11.80 -2.42
N PHE A 67 -5.32 -11.14 -3.43
CA PHE A 67 -5.90 -9.80 -3.30
C PHE A 67 -7.40 -9.86 -3.51
N MET A 68 -8.15 -9.18 -2.63
CA MET A 68 -9.61 -9.06 -2.73
C MET A 68 -9.97 -7.58 -2.87
N THR A 69 -10.79 -7.26 -3.87
CA THR A 69 -11.40 -5.95 -4.00
C THR A 69 -12.78 -6.09 -4.65
N ASP A 70 -13.76 -5.37 -4.10
CA ASP A 70 -15.13 -5.35 -4.61
C ASP A 70 -15.71 -6.77 -4.77
N GLY A 71 -15.42 -7.65 -3.82
CA GLY A 71 -15.92 -9.03 -3.82
C GLY A 71 -15.20 -10.00 -4.75
N GLU A 72 -14.25 -9.53 -5.55
CA GLU A 72 -13.45 -10.37 -6.44
C GLU A 72 -12.09 -10.66 -5.81
N THR A 73 -11.66 -11.92 -5.89
CA THR A 73 -10.35 -12.36 -5.37
C THR A 73 -9.50 -12.90 -6.50
N GLN A 74 -8.25 -12.40 -6.59
CA GLN A 74 -7.27 -12.83 -7.59
C GLN A 74 -5.92 -13.02 -6.95
N ILE A 75 -5.08 -13.88 -7.55
CA ILE A 75 -3.68 -13.99 -7.21
C ILE A 75 -2.91 -13.02 -8.10
N VAL A 76 -2.13 -12.14 -7.46
CA VAL A 76 -1.31 -11.16 -8.18
C VAL A 76 0.17 -11.36 -7.84
N ARG A 77 1.03 -11.07 -8.81
CA ARG A 77 2.47 -11.31 -8.75
C ARG A 77 3.23 -10.05 -9.20
N ALA A 78 4.54 -10.07 -9.03
CA ALA A 78 5.40 -8.97 -9.48
C ALA A 78 5.05 -8.54 -10.90
N GLY A 79 4.81 -7.24 -11.08
CA GLY A 79 4.39 -6.66 -12.35
C GLY A 79 2.90 -6.42 -12.49
N ASP A 80 2.09 -7.02 -11.64
CA ASP A 80 0.63 -6.86 -11.68
C ASP A 80 0.19 -5.61 -10.93
N GLY A 81 -0.97 -5.08 -11.31
CA GLY A 81 -1.57 -3.92 -10.66
C GLY A 81 -3.00 -4.20 -10.21
N VAL A 82 -3.42 -3.50 -9.18
CA VAL A 82 -4.79 -3.58 -8.64
C VAL A 82 -5.34 -2.17 -8.47
N TYR A 83 -6.50 -1.91 -9.04
CA TYR A 83 -7.22 -0.66 -8.80
C TYR A 83 -8.33 -0.89 -7.77
N MET A 84 -8.34 -0.10 -6.73
CA MET A 84 -9.36 -0.13 -5.69
C MET A 84 -10.16 1.15 -5.73
N LYS A 85 -11.44 1.02 -6.06
CA LYS A 85 -12.37 2.15 -6.14
C LYS A 85 -12.59 2.76 -4.76
N PRO A 86 -12.89 4.07 -4.68
CA PRO A 86 -13.31 4.69 -3.44
C PRO A 86 -14.47 3.93 -2.78
N ASP A 87 -14.46 3.86 -1.46
CA ASP A 87 -15.54 3.27 -0.65
C ASP A 87 -15.82 1.79 -0.96
N THR A 88 -14.81 1.09 -1.45
CA THR A 88 -14.90 -0.33 -1.78
C THR A 88 -14.04 -1.15 -0.83
N MET A 89 -14.60 -2.24 -0.30
CA MET A 89 -13.86 -3.12 0.59
C MET A 89 -12.75 -3.85 -0.15
N HIS A 90 -11.54 -3.83 0.41
CA HIS A 90 -10.39 -4.54 -0.13
C HIS A 90 -9.46 -5.01 0.98
N GLY A 91 -8.66 -6.00 0.66
CA GLY A 91 -7.65 -6.57 1.56
C GLY A 91 -6.78 -7.56 0.81
N CYS A 92 -5.76 -8.07 1.48
CA CYS A 92 -4.87 -9.04 0.87
C CYS A 92 -4.24 -9.98 1.90
N GLU A 93 -3.75 -11.10 1.41
CA GLU A 93 -2.92 -12.04 2.14
C GLU A 93 -1.62 -12.24 1.37
N CYS A 94 -0.49 -12.13 2.05
CA CYS A 94 0.81 -12.33 1.42
C CYS A 94 1.12 -13.84 1.38
N LEU A 95 1.17 -14.40 0.19
CA LEU A 95 1.48 -15.82 -0.01
C LEU A 95 2.99 -16.06 -0.08
N GLU A 96 3.73 -15.13 -0.66
CA GLU A 96 5.19 -15.12 -0.68
C GLU A 96 5.65 -13.69 -0.40
N ALA A 97 6.55 -13.55 0.57
CA ALA A 97 7.04 -12.26 1.05
C ALA A 97 7.37 -11.30 -0.09
N GLY A 98 6.95 -10.06 0.02
CA GLY A 98 7.15 -9.10 -1.04
C GLY A 98 6.74 -7.69 -0.67
N ILE A 99 6.74 -6.84 -1.70
CA ILE A 99 6.51 -5.40 -1.56
C ILE A 99 5.38 -4.97 -2.50
N LEU A 100 4.42 -4.24 -1.93
CA LEU A 100 3.40 -3.51 -2.68
C LEU A 100 3.75 -2.03 -2.70
N ILE A 101 3.49 -1.38 -3.81
CA ILE A 101 3.57 0.08 -3.94
C ILE A 101 2.15 0.60 -4.05
N ASP A 102 1.70 1.33 -3.03
CA ASP A 102 0.36 1.89 -2.96
C ASP A 102 0.41 3.37 -3.31
N THR A 103 -0.48 3.82 -4.20
CA THR A 103 -0.65 5.24 -4.53
C THR A 103 -2.08 5.64 -4.22
N PHE A 104 -2.24 6.73 -3.47
CA PHE A 104 -3.52 7.24 -3.00
C PHE A 104 -3.82 8.63 -3.54
N ASN A 105 -5.09 8.92 -3.78
CA ASN A 105 -5.62 10.26 -4.00
C ASN A 105 -6.91 10.41 -3.16
N PRO A 106 -7.00 11.40 -2.26
CA PRO A 106 -5.93 12.26 -1.76
C PRO A 106 -4.93 11.50 -0.86
N LEU A 107 -4.04 12.21 -0.21
CA LEU A 107 -3.09 11.58 0.72
C LEU A 107 -3.82 10.91 1.89
N ARG A 108 -3.16 9.96 2.50
CA ARG A 108 -3.61 9.29 3.74
C ARG A 108 -3.07 10.09 4.92
N GLU A 109 -3.85 11.06 5.40
CA GLU A 109 -3.46 11.87 6.57
C GLU A 109 -3.25 11.02 7.81
N ASP A 110 -3.99 9.94 7.92
CA ASP A 110 -3.90 9.00 9.04
C ASP A 110 -2.56 8.25 9.09
N PHE A 111 -1.75 8.33 8.02
CA PHE A 111 -0.40 7.75 8.01
C PHE A 111 0.65 8.73 8.55
N LEU A 112 0.33 10.01 8.65
CA LEU A 112 1.27 11.07 9.02
C LEU A 112 1.23 11.43 10.51
#